data_e6b9fc1a4909ef41da750be6508c4c23
#
_entry.id   e6b9fc1a4909ef41da750be6508c4c23
#
_cell.length_a   1.000
_cell.length_b   1.000
_cell.length_c   1.000
_cell.angle_alpha   90.00
_cell.angle_beta   90.00
_cell.angle_gamma   90.00
#
_symmetry.space_group_name_H-M   'P 1'
#
loop_
_entity.id
_entity.type
_entity.pdbx_description
1 polymer ?
#
loop_
_entity_poly.entity_id
_entity_poly.type
_entity_poly.pdbx_seq_one_letter_code
_entity_poly.pdbx_strand_id
1 'polypeptide(L)'
;VLDIAGGTGDMSRLFLKEVGSTGQVVLTDINYSMLNEGRNRLLNEGTLTPVAQCDAEKLPFPDHYFDCVCVSFGLRNMTHKDVALAEMHRVLKPGGRVLVLEFSKVWKPLEPFYDTYSFKVLPKMGQLITNDADSYQYLAESIRMHPGQEELKAMMEAAGFERVTYHNLTAGVVALHRGYKF
;
A
#
# COMPACT_ATOMS: atom_id res chain seq x y z
N VAL A 1 14.20 -0.16 -4.20
CA VAL A 1 12.84 0.04 -3.66
C VAL A 1 12.24 -1.32 -3.34
N LEU A 2 11.52 -1.42 -2.21
CA LEU A 2 10.66 -2.56 -1.88
C LEU A 2 9.20 -2.15 -2.08
N ASP A 3 8.46 -2.89 -2.91
CA ASP A 3 7.02 -2.71 -3.14
C ASP A 3 6.26 -3.83 -2.40
N ILE A 4 5.66 -3.48 -1.26
CA ILE A 4 4.96 -4.42 -0.36
C ILE A 4 3.48 -4.48 -0.73
N ALA A 5 2.91 -5.69 -0.77
CA ALA A 5 1.56 -5.94 -1.24
C ALA A 5 1.35 -5.33 -2.63
N GLY A 6 2.36 -5.46 -3.49
CA GLY A 6 2.40 -4.82 -4.80
C GLY A 6 1.50 -5.48 -5.85
N GLY A 7 0.89 -6.63 -5.51
CA GLY A 7 -0.12 -7.30 -6.31
C GLY A 7 0.32 -7.55 -7.75
N THR A 8 -0.40 -6.94 -8.69
CA THR A 8 -0.14 -7.05 -10.14
C THR A 8 0.97 -6.14 -10.65
N GLY A 9 1.73 -5.47 -9.75
CA GLY A 9 2.98 -4.78 -10.07
C GLY A 9 2.82 -3.37 -10.65
N ASP A 10 1.66 -2.73 -10.50
CA ASP A 10 1.43 -1.40 -11.06
C ASP A 10 2.35 -0.33 -10.45
N MET A 11 2.57 -0.35 -9.13
CA MET A 11 3.51 0.55 -8.46
C MET A 11 4.95 0.19 -8.79
N SER A 12 5.30 -1.10 -8.78
CA SER A 12 6.63 -1.57 -9.20
C SER A 12 6.99 -1.04 -10.58
N ARG A 13 6.06 -1.07 -11.55
CA ARG A 13 6.26 -0.53 -12.91
C ARG A 13 6.55 0.96 -12.93
N LEU A 14 5.91 1.74 -12.07
CA LEU A 14 6.17 3.18 -11.93
C LEU A 14 7.56 3.41 -11.32
N PHE A 15 7.89 2.71 -10.23
CA PHE A 15 9.19 2.82 -9.60
C PHE A 15 10.35 2.44 -10.51
N LEU A 16 10.18 1.40 -11.35
CA LEU A 16 11.21 0.98 -12.30
C LEU A 16 11.60 2.07 -13.28
N LYS A 17 10.66 2.93 -13.68
CA LYS A 17 10.93 4.09 -14.53
C LYS A 17 11.74 5.17 -13.80
N GLU A 18 11.46 5.35 -12.50
CA GLU A 18 12.07 6.41 -11.69
C GLU A 18 13.47 6.02 -11.17
N VAL A 19 13.69 4.76 -10.81
CA VAL A 19 14.99 4.32 -10.29
C VAL A 19 16.08 4.20 -11.36
N GLY A 20 15.69 4.19 -12.64
CA GLY A 20 16.61 4.13 -13.77
C GLY A 20 17.40 2.81 -13.85
N SER A 21 18.47 2.82 -14.64
CA SER A 21 19.26 1.60 -14.95
C SER A 21 20.11 1.08 -13.79
N THR A 22 20.35 1.88 -12.75
CA THR A 22 21.18 1.51 -11.59
C THR A 22 20.36 1.13 -10.37
N GLY A 23 19.07 1.44 -10.38
CA GLY A 23 18.16 1.11 -9.29
C GLY A 23 17.49 -0.25 -9.47
N GLN A 24 16.97 -0.77 -8.39
CA GLN A 24 16.25 -2.04 -8.36
C GLN A 24 14.93 -1.89 -7.61
N VAL A 25 13.92 -2.57 -8.10
CA VAL A 25 12.61 -2.72 -7.42
C VAL A 25 12.44 -4.20 -7.10
N VAL A 26 11.97 -4.50 -5.90
CA VAL A 26 11.56 -5.85 -5.48
C VAL A 26 10.06 -5.84 -5.28
N LEU A 27 9.34 -6.64 -6.05
CA LEU A 27 7.89 -6.80 -5.92
C LEU A 27 7.58 -7.91 -4.92
N THR A 28 6.77 -7.62 -3.91
CA THR A 28 6.34 -8.61 -2.91
C THR A 28 4.84 -8.60 -2.71
N ASP A 29 4.27 -9.77 -2.46
CA ASP A 29 2.88 -9.94 -2.07
C ASP A 29 2.71 -11.25 -1.29
N ILE A 30 1.71 -11.34 -0.42
CA ILE A 30 1.34 -12.58 0.25
C ILE A 30 0.53 -13.49 -0.68
N ASN A 31 -0.21 -12.91 -1.63
CA ASN A 31 -1.04 -13.61 -2.59
C ASN A 31 -0.22 -14.05 -3.81
N TYR A 32 0.07 -15.32 -3.89
CA TYR A 32 0.85 -15.90 -4.98
C TYR A 32 0.26 -15.63 -6.37
N SER A 33 -1.06 -15.71 -6.53
CA SER A 33 -1.70 -15.51 -7.83
C SER A 33 -1.52 -14.08 -8.34
N MET A 34 -1.69 -13.09 -7.48
CA MET A 34 -1.46 -11.68 -7.83
C MET A 34 0.02 -11.40 -8.13
N LEU A 35 0.90 -11.94 -7.30
CA LEU A 35 2.36 -11.81 -7.48
C LEU A 35 2.82 -12.42 -8.81
N ASN A 36 2.31 -13.61 -9.16
CA ASN A 36 2.63 -14.28 -10.41
C ASN A 36 2.13 -13.48 -11.63
N GLU A 37 0.95 -12.91 -11.55
CA GLU A 37 0.41 -12.01 -12.59
C GLU A 37 1.31 -10.77 -12.73
N GLY A 38 1.67 -10.12 -11.61
CA GLY A 38 2.56 -8.97 -11.61
C GLY A 38 3.92 -9.28 -12.25
N ARG A 39 4.52 -10.40 -11.88
CA ARG A 39 5.77 -10.88 -12.49
C ARG A 39 5.63 -11.05 -14.00
N ASN A 40 4.58 -11.72 -14.46
CA ASN A 40 4.36 -12.00 -15.87
C ASN A 40 4.13 -10.71 -16.67
N ARG A 41 3.38 -9.75 -16.12
CA ARG A 41 3.18 -8.42 -16.73
C ARG A 41 4.50 -7.68 -16.92
N LEU A 42 5.34 -7.62 -15.87
CA LEU A 42 6.65 -6.97 -15.93
C LEU A 42 7.58 -7.66 -16.94
N LEU A 43 7.59 -9.00 -16.98
CA LEU A 43 8.36 -9.77 -17.99
C LEU A 43 7.90 -9.48 -19.41
N ASN A 44 6.58 -9.40 -19.65
CA ASN A 44 6.02 -9.08 -20.96
C ASN A 44 6.36 -7.65 -21.42
N GLU A 45 6.60 -6.74 -20.47
CA GLU A 45 7.11 -5.39 -20.72
C GLU A 45 8.66 -5.32 -20.87
N GLY A 46 9.31 -6.47 -20.87
CA GLY A 46 10.78 -6.57 -21.03
C GLY A 46 11.55 -6.25 -19.74
N THR A 47 10.90 -6.27 -18.58
CA THR A 47 11.54 -5.92 -17.31
C THR A 47 11.71 -7.15 -16.43
N LEU A 48 12.96 -7.45 -16.06
CA LEU A 48 13.28 -8.50 -15.09
C LEU A 48 13.36 -7.90 -13.68
N THR A 49 12.36 -8.15 -12.87
CA THR A 49 12.26 -7.65 -11.50
C THR A 49 12.26 -8.82 -10.51
N PRO A 50 13.06 -8.79 -9.43
CA PRO A 50 12.97 -9.76 -8.36
C PRO A 50 11.57 -9.75 -7.73
N VAL A 51 11.03 -10.94 -7.50
CA VAL A 51 9.74 -11.12 -6.83
C VAL A 51 9.89 -12.07 -5.64
N ALA A 52 9.17 -11.80 -4.55
CA ALA A 52 9.17 -12.65 -3.38
C ALA A 52 7.77 -12.74 -2.78
N GLN A 53 7.27 -13.97 -2.60
CA GLN A 53 6.06 -14.18 -1.82
C GLN A 53 6.41 -14.10 -0.34
N CYS A 54 5.84 -13.15 0.38
CA CYS A 54 6.09 -12.98 1.81
C CYS A 54 4.95 -12.24 2.51
N ASP A 55 4.92 -12.42 3.82
CA ASP A 55 4.08 -11.65 4.72
C ASP A 55 4.78 -10.34 5.08
N ALA A 56 4.07 -9.21 5.00
CA ALA A 56 4.58 -7.89 5.38
C ALA A 56 4.87 -7.77 6.89
N GLU A 57 4.22 -8.61 7.70
CA GLU A 57 4.43 -8.70 9.14
C GLU A 57 5.72 -9.49 9.50
N LYS A 58 6.37 -10.13 8.50
CA LYS A 58 7.63 -10.88 8.64
C LYS A 58 8.42 -10.86 7.33
N LEU A 59 9.06 -9.75 7.02
CA LEU A 59 9.78 -9.56 5.78
C LEU A 59 11.08 -10.39 5.73
N PRO A 60 11.31 -11.19 4.67
CA PRO A 60 12.49 -12.05 4.55
C PRO A 60 13.73 -11.28 4.04
N PHE A 61 13.90 -10.05 4.48
CA PHE A 61 15.00 -9.18 4.09
C PHE A 61 15.82 -8.77 5.32
N PRO A 62 17.13 -8.52 5.14
CA PRO A 62 17.97 -8.06 6.25
C PRO A 62 17.62 -6.63 6.66
N ASP A 63 18.08 -6.24 7.84
CA ASP A 63 17.99 -4.87 8.33
C ASP A 63 18.75 -3.92 7.41
N HIS A 64 18.25 -2.69 7.28
CA HIS A 64 18.93 -1.62 6.56
C HIS A 64 19.27 -1.93 5.10
N TYR A 65 18.37 -2.57 4.37
CA TYR A 65 18.63 -3.06 3.02
C TYR A 65 18.07 -2.12 1.93
N PHE A 66 16.90 -1.53 2.14
CA PHE A 66 16.22 -0.72 1.13
C PHE A 66 16.35 0.78 1.37
N ASP A 67 16.45 1.55 0.29
CA ASP A 67 16.44 3.01 0.32
C ASP A 67 15.02 3.59 0.37
N CYS A 68 14.06 2.82 -0.14
CA CYS A 68 12.64 3.19 -0.14
C CYS A 68 11.79 1.93 0.03
N VAL A 69 10.76 2.02 0.87
CA VAL A 69 9.71 1.00 1.02
C VAL A 69 8.38 1.65 0.66
N CYS A 70 7.57 0.97 -0.13
CA CYS A 70 6.24 1.43 -0.51
C CYS A 70 5.20 0.36 -0.21
N VAL A 71 4.03 0.78 0.24
CA VAL A 71 2.81 -0.03 0.25
C VAL A 71 1.65 0.80 -0.29
N SER A 72 0.97 0.26 -1.30
CA SER A 72 -0.15 0.94 -1.97
C SER A 72 -1.40 0.07 -1.90
N PHE A 73 -2.42 0.57 -1.21
CA PHE A 73 -3.73 -0.09 -1.03
C PHE A 73 -3.66 -1.50 -0.42
N GLY A 74 -2.57 -1.80 0.31
CA GLY A 74 -2.32 -3.10 0.95
C GLY A 74 -2.38 -3.06 2.47
N LEU A 75 -2.02 -1.93 3.10
CA LEU A 75 -1.88 -1.83 4.55
C LEU A 75 -3.18 -2.11 5.30
N ARG A 76 -4.34 -1.72 4.73
CA ARG A 76 -5.65 -1.97 5.35
C ARG A 76 -5.96 -3.45 5.55
N ASN A 77 -5.39 -4.33 4.72
CA ASN A 77 -5.61 -5.78 4.74
C ASN A 77 -4.66 -6.53 5.70
N MET A 78 -3.65 -5.86 6.25
CA MET A 78 -2.73 -6.46 7.21
C MET A 78 -3.39 -6.59 8.57
N THR A 79 -3.19 -7.72 9.23
CA THR A 79 -3.79 -8.02 10.53
C THR A 79 -3.18 -7.15 11.63
N HIS A 80 -1.83 -7.10 11.69
CA HIS A 80 -1.07 -6.33 12.66
C HIS A 80 -0.28 -5.23 11.95
N LYS A 81 -0.96 -4.10 11.72
CA LYS A 81 -0.39 -2.95 10.98
C LYS A 81 0.83 -2.36 11.66
N ASP A 82 0.86 -2.37 12.98
CA ASP A 82 2.00 -1.95 13.81
C ASP A 82 3.22 -2.83 13.57
N VAL A 83 3.04 -4.15 13.51
CA VAL A 83 4.12 -5.10 13.21
C VAL A 83 4.64 -4.89 11.79
N ALA A 84 3.75 -4.75 10.81
CA ALA A 84 4.14 -4.49 9.42
C ALA A 84 4.91 -3.17 9.29
N LEU A 85 4.48 -2.10 9.95
CA LEU A 85 5.18 -0.81 9.95
C LEU A 85 6.57 -0.92 10.62
N ALA A 86 6.69 -1.70 11.71
CA ALA A 86 7.98 -1.98 12.35
C ALA A 86 8.93 -2.76 11.41
N GLU A 87 8.43 -3.74 10.67
CA GLU A 87 9.20 -4.49 9.67
C GLU A 87 9.65 -3.59 8.51
N MET A 88 8.75 -2.71 8.02
CA MET A 88 9.11 -1.70 7.01
C MET A 88 10.22 -0.78 7.52
N HIS A 89 10.16 -0.36 8.78
CA HIS A 89 11.21 0.44 9.41
C HIS A 89 12.51 -0.35 9.54
N ARG A 90 12.45 -1.63 9.97
CA ARG A 90 13.63 -2.49 10.13
C ARG A 90 14.43 -2.62 8.84
N VAL A 91 13.75 -2.93 7.72
CA VAL A 91 14.41 -3.17 6.44
C VAL A 91 14.89 -1.90 5.72
N LEU A 92 14.44 -0.71 6.14
CA LEU A 92 14.91 0.57 5.61
C LEU A 92 16.30 0.91 6.12
N LYS A 93 17.14 1.44 5.23
CA LYS A 93 18.42 2.07 5.59
C LYS A 93 18.19 3.36 6.39
N PRO A 94 19.13 3.77 7.26
CA PRO A 94 19.18 5.14 7.75
C PRO A 94 19.20 6.13 6.57
N GLY A 95 18.39 7.18 6.63
CA GLY A 95 18.14 8.10 5.51
C GLY A 95 17.09 7.61 4.51
N GLY A 96 16.62 6.38 4.62
CA GLY A 96 15.57 5.82 3.79
C GLY A 96 14.18 6.34 4.13
N ARG A 97 13.24 6.10 3.24
CA ARG A 97 11.85 6.58 3.38
C ARG A 97 10.82 5.49 3.16
N VAL A 98 9.72 5.60 3.87
CA VAL A 98 8.50 4.81 3.63
C VAL A 98 7.44 5.68 2.95
N LEU A 99 6.71 5.08 2.02
CA LEU A 99 5.54 5.65 1.35
C LEU A 99 4.35 4.72 1.57
N VAL A 100 3.28 5.25 2.15
CA VAL A 100 2.02 4.52 2.36
C VAL A 100 0.91 5.26 1.63
N LEU A 101 0.42 4.69 0.54
CA LEU A 101 -0.73 5.18 -0.19
C LEU A 101 -1.93 4.32 0.17
N GLU A 102 -2.93 4.90 0.81
CA GLU A 102 -4.08 4.12 1.28
C GLU A 102 -5.36 4.96 1.32
N PHE A 103 -6.50 4.29 1.28
CA PHE A 103 -7.77 4.93 1.58
C PHE A 103 -7.76 5.55 2.97
N SER A 104 -8.49 6.64 3.14
CA SER A 104 -8.48 7.37 4.40
C SER A 104 -9.83 8.03 4.66
N LYS A 105 -9.90 8.92 5.66
CA LYS A 105 -11.16 9.58 6.04
C LYS A 105 -11.40 10.76 5.12
N VAL A 106 -12.54 10.71 4.44
CA VAL A 106 -13.01 11.78 3.55
C VAL A 106 -13.25 13.06 4.35
N TRP A 107 -13.04 14.19 3.72
CA TRP A 107 -13.38 15.50 4.28
C TRP A 107 -14.83 15.52 4.77
N LYS A 108 -15.02 15.85 6.06
CA LYS A 108 -16.30 15.74 6.79
C LYS A 108 -17.55 16.21 6.02
N PRO A 109 -17.56 17.36 5.30
CA PRO A 109 -18.72 17.78 4.54
C PRO A 109 -19.12 16.84 3.39
N LEU A 110 -18.18 16.05 2.84
CA LEU A 110 -18.43 15.08 1.77
C LEU A 110 -18.71 13.66 2.29
N GLU A 111 -18.48 13.40 3.56
CA GLU A 111 -18.62 12.07 4.20
C GLU A 111 -20.02 11.44 3.96
N PRO A 112 -21.16 12.13 4.15
CA PRO A 112 -22.48 11.54 3.92
C PRO A 112 -22.73 11.13 2.47
N PHE A 113 -22.19 11.89 1.51
CA PHE A 113 -22.29 11.56 0.08
C PHE A 113 -21.40 10.38 -0.28
N TYR A 114 -20.18 10.36 0.25
CA TYR A 114 -19.25 9.28 0.05
C TYR A 114 -19.74 7.95 0.65
N ASP A 115 -20.29 7.99 1.86
CA ASP A 115 -20.88 6.81 2.52
C ASP A 115 -22.07 6.26 1.71
N THR A 116 -22.95 7.15 1.24
CA THR A 116 -24.06 6.73 0.38
C THR A 116 -23.57 6.06 -0.90
N TYR A 117 -22.56 6.62 -1.53
CA TYR A 117 -21.94 6.05 -2.72
C TYR A 117 -21.27 4.70 -2.42
N SER A 118 -20.44 4.63 -1.39
CA SER A 118 -19.64 3.44 -1.05
C SER A 118 -20.48 2.25 -0.60
N PHE A 119 -21.55 2.50 0.19
CA PHE A 119 -22.36 1.42 0.75
C PHE A 119 -23.62 1.08 -0.07
N LYS A 120 -24.12 1.99 -0.89
CA LYS A 120 -25.36 1.77 -1.65
C LYS A 120 -25.13 1.66 -3.16
N VAL A 121 -24.17 2.40 -3.69
CA VAL A 121 -23.95 2.45 -5.15
C VAL A 121 -22.89 1.45 -5.58
N LEU A 122 -21.72 1.44 -4.95
CA LEU A 122 -20.61 0.54 -5.32
C LEU A 122 -20.99 -0.94 -5.26
N PRO A 123 -21.61 -1.50 -4.20
CA PRO A 123 -22.00 -2.91 -4.18
C PRO A 123 -23.01 -3.27 -5.25
N LYS A 124 -23.99 -2.38 -5.55
CA LYS A 124 -24.95 -2.59 -6.63
C LYS A 124 -24.31 -2.57 -8.01
N MET A 125 -23.34 -1.69 -8.23
CA MET A 125 -22.56 -1.67 -9.47
C MET A 125 -21.68 -2.93 -9.57
N GLY A 126 -21.06 -3.37 -8.49
CA GLY A 126 -20.30 -4.61 -8.43
C GLY A 126 -21.16 -5.82 -8.82
N GLN A 127 -22.34 -5.91 -8.25
CA GLN A 127 -23.30 -6.98 -8.59
C GLN A 127 -23.73 -6.95 -10.07
N LEU A 128 -23.95 -5.77 -10.62
CA LEU A 128 -24.40 -5.61 -12.03
C LEU A 128 -23.29 -5.86 -13.07
N ILE A 129 -22.03 -5.49 -12.75
CA ILE A 129 -20.92 -5.50 -13.70
C ILE A 129 -20.07 -6.76 -13.57
N THR A 130 -19.76 -7.18 -12.35
CA THR A 130 -18.81 -8.28 -12.07
C THR A 130 -19.45 -9.49 -11.41
N ASN A 131 -20.73 -9.41 -11.02
CA ASN A 131 -21.45 -10.41 -10.22
C ASN A 131 -20.73 -10.75 -8.89
N ASP A 132 -19.98 -9.79 -8.31
CA ASP A 132 -19.15 -9.92 -7.11
C ASP A 132 -19.46 -8.80 -6.11
N ALA A 133 -20.61 -8.88 -5.48
CA ALA A 133 -21.04 -7.93 -4.45
C ALA A 133 -20.19 -8.03 -3.18
N ASP A 134 -19.71 -9.22 -2.83
CA ASP A 134 -19.00 -9.50 -1.59
C ASP A 134 -17.63 -8.83 -1.55
N SER A 135 -16.88 -8.84 -2.66
CA SER A 135 -15.61 -8.12 -2.76
C SER A 135 -15.76 -6.60 -2.60
N TYR A 136 -16.83 -6.04 -3.13
CA TYR A 136 -17.10 -4.59 -2.99
C TYR A 136 -17.56 -4.23 -1.58
N GLN A 137 -18.33 -5.11 -0.93
CA GLN A 137 -18.70 -4.93 0.48
C GLN A 137 -17.46 -5.00 1.37
N TYR A 138 -16.61 -6.02 1.19
CA TYR A 138 -15.34 -6.14 1.90
C TYR A 138 -14.46 -4.89 1.72
N LEU A 139 -14.37 -4.37 0.49
CA LEU A 139 -13.63 -3.13 0.21
C LEU A 139 -14.16 -1.97 1.05
N ALA A 140 -15.48 -1.73 1.05
CA ALA A 140 -16.09 -0.65 1.81
C ALA A 140 -15.86 -0.81 3.33
N GLU A 141 -15.99 -2.02 3.86
CA GLU A 141 -15.76 -2.33 5.26
C GLU A 141 -14.28 -2.14 5.65
N SER A 142 -13.34 -2.66 4.85
CA SER A 142 -11.90 -2.53 5.10
C SER A 142 -11.44 -1.07 5.09
N ILE A 143 -11.98 -0.25 4.18
CA ILE A 143 -11.73 1.20 4.16
C ILE A 143 -12.24 1.87 5.44
N ARG A 144 -13.43 1.49 5.89
CA ARG A 144 -14.03 2.09 7.09
C ARG A 144 -13.27 1.75 8.37
N MET A 145 -12.73 0.54 8.46
CA MET A 145 -11.93 0.05 9.59
C MET A 145 -10.49 0.58 9.57
N HIS A 146 -10.02 1.08 8.41
CA HIS A 146 -8.66 1.61 8.31
C HIS A 146 -8.52 2.91 9.11
N PRO A 147 -7.37 3.12 9.80
CA PRO A 147 -7.11 4.34 10.55
C PRO A 147 -7.19 5.59 9.66
N GLY A 148 -7.61 6.70 10.23
CA GLY A 148 -7.59 8.00 9.56
C GLY A 148 -6.16 8.54 9.42
N GLN A 149 -6.02 9.68 8.74
CA GLN A 149 -4.73 10.28 8.41
C GLN A 149 -3.82 10.50 9.64
N GLU A 150 -4.36 11.14 10.68
CA GLU A 150 -3.60 11.44 11.90
C GLU A 150 -3.29 10.17 12.70
N GLU A 151 -4.21 9.22 12.73
CA GLU A 151 -4.02 7.95 13.42
C GLU A 151 -2.92 7.11 12.74
N LEU A 152 -2.95 7.00 11.40
CA LEU A 152 -1.89 6.31 10.66
C LEU A 152 -0.54 7.01 10.83
N LYS A 153 -0.51 8.35 10.80
CA LYS A 153 0.69 9.12 11.10
C LYS A 153 1.25 8.75 12.48
N ALA A 154 0.41 8.73 13.52
CA ALA A 154 0.84 8.36 14.88
C ALA A 154 1.34 6.90 14.95
N MET A 155 0.72 5.96 14.23
CA MET A 155 1.19 4.58 14.13
C MET A 155 2.58 4.50 13.48
N MET A 156 2.82 5.26 12.41
CA MET A 156 4.12 5.33 11.75
C MET A 156 5.19 5.92 12.69
N GLU A 157 4.85 6.99 13.42
CA GLU A 157 5.75 7.59 14.43
C GLU A 157 6.07 6.59 15.55
N ALA A 158 5.08 5.84 16.04
CA ALA A 158 5.27 4.79 17.04
C ALA A 158 6.14 3.63 16.53
N ALA A 159 6.13 3.34 15.22
CA ALA A 159 7.01 2.35 14.59
C ALA A 159 8.45 2.85 14.38
N GLY A 160 8.77 4.10 14.75
CA GLY A 160 10.10 4.68 14.69
C GLY A 160 10.35 5.58 13.47
N PHE A 161 9.34 5.83 12.63
CA PHE A 161 9.51 6.79 11.53
C PHE A 161 9.50 8.22 12.04
N GLU A 162 10.35 9.05 11.48
CA GLU A 162 10.46 10.47 11.80
C GLU A 162 9.96 11.35 10.63
N ARG A 163 9.66 12.61 10.92
CA ARG A 163 9.16 13.59 9.95
C ARG A 163 7.97 13.06 9.14
N VAL A 164 7.07 12.35 9.82
CA VAL A 164 5.89 11.78 9.16
C VAL A 164 4.94 12.89 8.74
N THR A 165 4.66 12.93 7.44
CA THR A 165 3.70 13.85 6.82
C THR A 165 2.72 13.08 5.97
N TYR A 166 1.56 13.68 5.68
CA TYR A 166 0.64 13.13 4.71
C TYR A 166 0.06 14.19 3.77
N HIS A 167 -0.35 13.75 2.60
CA HIS A 167 -1.02 14.57 1.59
C HIS A 167 -2.34 13.90 1.23
N ASN A 168 -3.44 14.63 1.40
CA ASN A 168 -4.76 14.17 1.01
C ASN A 168 -4.93 14.28 -0.50
N LEU A 169 -5.44 13.21 -1.10
CA LEU A 169 -5.83 13.12 -2.50
C LEU A 169 -7.34 12.94 -2.58
N THR A 170 -7.95 13.50 -3.63
CA THR A 170 -9.40 13.37 -3.89
C THR A 170 -10.23 13.67 -2.63
N ALA A 171 -10.04 14.86 -2.06
CA ALA A 171 -10.72 15.33 -0.84
C ALA A 171 -10.61 14.39 0.38
N GLY A 172 -9.49 13.68 0.50
CA GLY A 172 -9.21 12.78 1.63
C GLY A 172 -9.65 11.33 1.43
N VAL A 173 -10.28 10.99 0.29
CA VAL A 173 -10.61 9.58 -0.05
C VAL A 173 -9.38 8.69 0.00
N VAL A 174 -8.25 9.24 -0.43
CA VAL A 174 -6.93 8.61 -0.38
C VAL A 174 -5.96 9.57 0.28
N ALA A 175 -5.01 9.06 1.06
CA ALA A 175 -3.90 9.82 1.61
C ALA A 175 -2.57 9.12 1.31
N LEU A 176 -1.58 9.92 0.92
CA LEU A 176 -0.19 9.50 0.80
C LEU A 176 0.56 9.93 2.04
N HIS A 177 0.96 8.98 2.88
CA HIS A 177 1.84 9.20 4.01
C HIS A 177 3.30 8.96 3.61
N ARG A 178 4.19 9.77 4.19
CA ARG A 178 5.64 9.64 4.02
C ARG A 178 6.32 9.80 5.37
N GLY A 179 7.22 8.89 5.69
CA GLY A 179 8.08 8.94 6.87
C GLY A 179 9.52 8.59 6.49
N TYR A 180 10.46 8.91 7.37
CA TYR A 180 11.88 8.65 7.19
C TYR A 180 12.43 7.85 8.37
N LYS A 181 13.51 7.12 8.12
CA LYS A 181 14.35 6.50 9.15
C LYS A 181 15.65 7.28 9.26
N PHE A 182 16.03 7.69 10.46
CA PHE A 182 17.31 8.35 10.75
C PHE A 182 18.18 7.54 11.68
#